data_145bb333b50ddc6201c63ded23470cfc
#
_entry.id   145bb333b50ddc6201c63ded23470cfc
#
_cell.length_a   1.000
_cell.length_b   1.000
_cell.length_c   1.000
_cell.angle_alpha   90.00
_cell.angle_beta   90.00
_cell.angle_gamma   90.00
#
_symmetry.space_group_name_H-M   'P 1'
#
loop_
_entity.id
_entity.type
_entity.pdbx_description
1 polymer ?
#
loop_
_entity_poly.entity_id
_entity_poly.type
_entity_poly.pdbx_seq_one_letter_code
_entity_poly.pdbx_strand_id
1 'polypeptide(L)'
;MSGFFIIDTNVVVAGLLTGQADSPVARILDGMLSAAFAFVVSEALLAEYRAVLVRPKLCKLHGLSEAEVDAILTDIARHAIVLKPASSGMNPKAPDTGDQFLWDLLASRPDLVLVTGDKLLLQDLAMQGRVILPQVFVGQFLH
;
A
#
# COMPACT_ATOMS: atom_id res chain seq x y z
N MET A 1 1.99 -15.83 12.89
CA MET A 1 2.78 -14.63 13.16
C MET A 1 2.01 -13.41 12.71
N SER A 2 1.76 -12.52 13.61
CA SER A 2 1.08 -11.27 13.30
C SER A 2 2.11 -10.24 12.85
N GLY A 3 1.82 -9.53 11.78
CA GLY A 3 2.62 -8.42 11.30
C GLY A 3 1.73 -7.27 10.91
N PHE A 4 2.32 -6.10 10.77
CA PHE A 4 1.63 -4.91 10.29
C PHE A 4 2.25 -4.50 8.97
N PHE A 5 1.42 -4.31 7.96
CA PHE A 5 1.85 -4.11 6.59
C PHE A 5 1.37 -2.78 6.04
N ILE A 6 2.23 -2.15 5.25
CA ILE A 6 1.88 -0.98 4.45
C ILE A 6 1.75 -1.47 3.02
N ILE A 7 0.63 -1.19 2.37
CA ILE A 7 0.40 -1.61 0.98
C ILE A 7 0.59 -0.40 0.08
N ASP A 8 1.62 -0.45 -0.77
CA ASP A 8 1.93 0.66 -1.67
C ASP A 8 0.82 0.83 -2.71
N THR A 9 0.68 2.06 -3.19
CA THR A 9 -0.35 2.45 -4.16
C THR A 9 -0.35 1.55 -5.39
N ASN A 10 0.81 1.19 -5.93
CA ASN A 10 0.89 0.35 -7.13
C ASN A 10 0.24 -1.02 -6.94
N VAL A 11 0.28 -1.56 -5.71
CA VAL A 11 -0.34 -2.86 -5.40
C VAL A 11 -1.87 -2.74 -5.38
N VAL A 12 -2.40 -1.67 -4.78
CA VAL A 12 -3.85 -1.41 -4.76
C VAL A 12 -4.37 -1.22 -6.18
N VAL A 13 -3.67 -0.42 -6.98
CA VAL A 13 -4.03 -0.17 -8.38
C VAL A 13 -4.03 -1.47 -9.18
N ALA A 14 -2.96 -2.26 -9.06
CA ALA A 14 -2.85 -3.53 -9.77
C ALA A 14 -3.94 -4.51 -9.35
N GLY A 15 -4.28 -4.55 -8.06
CA GLY A 15 -5.35 -5.41 -7.54
C GLY A 15 -6.71 -5.04 -8.11
N LEU A 16 -6.96 -3.74 -8.31
CA LEU A 16 -8.20 -3.26 -8.88
C LEU A 16 -8.29 -3.52 -10.38
N LEU A 17 -7.16 -3.44 -11.09
CA LEU A 17 -7.13 -3.58 -12.55
C LEU A 17 -7.02 -5.02 -13.04
N THR A 18 -6.51 -5.94 -12.24
CA THR A 18 -6.27 -7.31 -12.69
C THR A 18 -7.56 -8.04 -12.97
N GLY A 19 -7.58 -8.81 -14.06
CA GLY A 19 -8.69 -9.70 -14.36
C GLY A 19 -8.57 -11.09 -13.71
N GLN A 20 -7.51 -11.31 -12.93
CA GLN A 20 -7.25 -12.61 -12.30
C GLN A 20 -7.48 -12.53 -10.80
N ALA A 21 -8.59 -13.08 -10.34
CA ALA A 21 -9.01 -13.01 -8.94
C ALA A 21 -8.05 -13.71 -7.98
N ASP A 22 -7.26 -14.66 -8.46
CA ASP A 22 -6.30 -15.42 -7.66
C ASP A 22 -4.88 -14.85 -7.69
N SER A 23 -4.66 -13.74 -8.40
CA SER A 23 -3.35 -13.09 -8.44
C SER A 23 -2.99 -12.53 -7.06
N PRO A 24 -1.68 -12.41 -6.75
CA PRO A 24 -1.26 -11.83 -5.47
C PRO A 24 -1.86 -10.46 -5.18
N VAL A 25 -1.86 -9.57 -6.18
CA VAL A 25 -2.38 -8.20 -5.97
C VAL A 25 -3.89 -8.19 -5.73
N ALA A 26 -4.66 -9.06 -6.41
CA ALA A 26 -6.10 -9.17 -6.18
C ALA A 26 -6.38 -9.70 -4.78
N ARG A 27 -5.64 -10.70 -4.33
CA ARG A 27 -5.81 -11.28 -3.00
C ARG A 27 -5.46 -10.28 -1.90
N ILE A 28 -4.46 -9.43 -2.13
CA ILE A 28 -4.09 -8.38 -1.18
C ILE A 28 -5.24 -7.37 -1.07
N LEU A 29 -5.75 -6.88 -2.19
CA LEU A 29 -6.85 -5.91 -2.16
C LEU A 29 -8.08 -6.50 -1.50
N ASP A 30 -8.45 -7.73 -1.84
CA ASP A 30 -9.56 -8.43 -1.21
C ASP A 30 -9.36 -8.55 0.30
N GLY A 31 -8.13 -8.83 0.73
CA GLY A 31 -7.79 -8.93 2.15
C GLY A 31 -7.89 -7.59 2.87
N MET A 32 -7.55 -6.49 2.20
CA MET A 32 -7.73 -5.14 2.78
C MET A 32 -9.22 -4.82 2.96
N LEU A 33 -10.05 -5.21 2.00
CA LEU A 33 -11.49 -4.95 2.04
C LEU A 33 -12.23 -5.85 3.04
N SER A 34 -11.67 -7.00 3.37
CA SER A 34 -12.27 -7.97 4.30
C SER A 34 -11.57 -8.04 5.66
N ALA A 35 -10.58 -7.19 5.89
CA ALA A 35 -9.77 -7.20 7.12
C ALA A 35 -9.08 -8.56 7.37
N ALA A 36 -8.62 -9.22 6.30
CA ALA A 36 -7.96 -10.51 6.40
C ALA A 36 -6.56 -10.45 7.02
N PHE A 37 -5.95 -9.27 7.05
CA PHE A 37 -4.67 -9.03 7.68
C PHE A 37 -4.61 -7.59 8.23
N ALA A 38 -3.68 -7.34 9.15
CA ALA A 38 -3.50 -6.00 9.72
C ALA A 38 -2.67 -5.14 8.78
N PHE A 39 -3.20 -3.99 8.36
CA PHE A 39 -2.48 -3.07 7.52
C PHE A 39 -2.61 -1.64 8.05
N VAL A 40 -1.61 -0.84 7.73
CA VAL A 40 -1.43 0.51 8.26
C VAL A 40 -1.47 1.50 7.11
N VAL A 41 -2.13 2.63 7.32
CA VAL A 41 -2.12 3.74 6.39
C VAL A 41 -1.80 5.03 7.15
N SER A 42 -1.37 6.04 6.38
CA SER A 42 -1.30 7.43 6.83
C SER A 42 -2.29 8.24 6.00
N GLU A 43 -2.55 9.48 6.42
CA GLU A 43 -3.35 10.38 5.59
C GLU A 43 -2.71 10.59 4.22
N ALA A 44 -1.38 10.70 4.17
CA ALA A 44 -0.66 10.86 2.91
C ALA A 44 -0.83 9.64 1.99
N LEU A 45 -0.80 8.43 2.54
CA LEU A 45 -0.99 7.22 1.74
C LEU A 45 -2.41 7.10 1.20
N LEU A 46 -3.41 7.40 2.02
CA LEU A 46 -4.81 7.40 1.56
C LEU A 46 -5.03 8.44 0.46
N ALA A 47 -4.44 9.64 0.63
CA ALA A 47 -4.51 10.69 -0.39
C ALA A 47 -3.83 10.24 -1.70
N GLU A 48 -2.72 9.53 -1.61
CA GLU A 48 -2.02 8.97 -2.77
C GLU A 48 -2.87 7.93 -3.49
N TYR A 49 -3.50 7.02 -2.76
CA TYR A 49 -4.44 6.05 -3.35
C TYR A 49 -5.48 6.78 -4.19
N ARG A 50 -6.13 7.79 -3.60
CA ARG A 50 -7.18 8.53 -4.28
C ARG A 50 -6.66 9.28 -5.49
N ALA A 51 -5.57 10.02 -5.31
CA ALA A 51 -5.00 10.85 -6.38
C ALA A 51 -4.65 10.01 -7.62
N VAL A 52 -4.14 8.81 -7.42
CA VAL A 52 -3.79 7.92 -8.52
C VAL A 52 -5.04 7.30 -9.14
N LEU A 53 -5.98 6.79 -8.33
CA LEU A 53 -7.16 6.08 -8.82
C LEU A 53 -8.14 6.98 -9.58
N VAL A 54 -8.16 8.30 -9.30
CA VAL A 54 -9.04 9.22 -10.03
C VAL A 54 -8.37 9.85 -11.25
N ARG A 55 -7.12 9.50 -11.57
CA ARG A 55 -6.48 9.96 -12.81
C ARG A 55 -7.29 9.48 -14.02
N PRO A 56 -7.53 10.35 -15.03
CA PRO A 56 -8.37 9.99 -16.19
C PRO A 56 -7.93 8.69 -16.87
N LYS A 57 -6.63 8.47 -17.00
CA LYS A 57 -6.09 7.26 -17.59
C LYS A 57 -6.51 6.01 -16.82
N LEU A 58 -6.46 6.07 -15.49
CA LEU A 58 -6.85 4.95 -14.63
C LEU A 58 -8.36 4.76 -14.62
N CYS A 59 -9.13 5.84 -14.60
CA CYS A 59 -10.60 5.76 -14.68
C CYS A 59 -11.06 5.03 -15.93
N LYS A 60 -10.37 5.23 -17.05
CA LYS A 60 -10.67 4.50 -18.29
C LYS A 60 -10.41 3.01 -18.15
N LEU A 61 -9.41 2.63 -17.37
CA LEU A 61 -9.03 1.23 -17.20
C LEU A 61 -9.93 0.49 -16.22
N HIS A 62 -10.25 1.08 -15.06
CA HIS A 62 -11.06 0.40 -14.06
C HIS A 62 -12.56 0.65 -14.21
N GLY A 63 -12.97 1.69 -14.95
CA GLY A 63 -14.37 1.96 -15.22
C GLY A 63 -15.18 2.43 -14.02
N LEU A 64 -14.54 2.82 -12.94
CA LEU A 64 -15.23 3.28 -11.72
C LEU A 64 -15.39 4.79 -11.71
N SER A 65 -16.51 5.27 -11.16
CA SER A 65 -16.71 6.69 -10.88
C SER A 65 -15.89 7.12 -9.65
N GLU A 66 -15.73 8.44 -9.47
CA GLU A 66 -15.09 8.94 -8.26
C GLU A 66 -15.82 8.51 -6.99
N ALA A 67 -17.16 8.47 -7.04
CA ALA A 67 -17.96 8.01 -5.90
C ALA A 67 -17.68 6.54 -5.58
N GLU A 68 -17.51 5.70 -6.60
CA GLU A 68 -17.17 4.30 -6.39
C GLU A 68 -15.75 4.13 -5.85
N VAL A 69 -14.79 4.92 -6.35
CA VAL A 69 -13.43 4.95 -5.80
C VAL A 69 -13.46 5.37 -4.33
N ASP A 70 -14.19 6.42 -4.00
CA ASP A 70 -14.30 6.89 -2.61
C ASP A 70 -14.94 5.83 -1.70
N ALA A 71 -15.89 5.06 -2.21
CA ALA A 71 -16.49 3.96 -1.44
C ALA A 71 -15.47 2.88 -1.12
N ILE A 72 -14.63 2.51 -2.09
CA ILE A 72 -13.57 1.52 -1.88
C ILE A 72 -12.56 2.04 -0.85
N LEU A 73 -12.15 3.30 -0.98
CA LEU A 73 -11.19 3.91 -0.05
C LEU A 73 -11.77 4.03 1.36
N THR A 74 -13.06 4.29 1.49
CA THR A 74 -13.75 4.30 2.78
C THR A 74 -13.70 2.92 3.43
N ASP A 75 -13.92 1.85 2.67
CA ASP A 75 -13.84 0.49 3.17
C ASP A 75 -12.40 0.14 3.59
N ILE A 76 -11.41 0.55 2.81
CA ILE A 76 -10.00 0.36 3.18
C ILE A 76 -9.70 1.08 4.48
N ALA A 77 -10.08 2.35 4.59
CA ALA A 77 -9.81 3.16 5.78
C ALA A 77 -10.50 2.59 7.02
N ARG A 78 -11.68 2.02 6.85
CA ARG A 78 -12.45 1.43 7.96
C ARG A 78 -11.70 0.26 8.61
N HIS A 79 -10.95 -0.52 7.83
CA HIS A 79 -10.23 -1.69 8.31
C HIS A 79 -8.76 -1.39 8.63
N ALA A 80 -8.26 -0.22 8.26
CA ALA A 80 -6.87 0.16 8.43
C ALA A 80 -6.57 0.66 9.83
N ILE A 81 -5.32 0.48 10.24
CA ILE A 81 -4.76 1.21 11.39
C ILE A 81 -4.17 2.50 10.83
N VAL A 82 -4.66 3.65 11.31
CA VAL A 82 -4.19 4.95 10.82
C VAL A 82 -3.12 5.49 11.75
N LEU A 83 -1.93 5.75 11.21
CA LEU A 83 -0.82 6.31 11.95
C LEU A 83 -0.49 7.70 11.44
N LYS A 84 0.04 8.54 12.33
CA LYS A 84 0.55 9.87 11.99
C LYS A 84 2.06 9.87 12.19
N PRO A 85 2.84 9.56 11.14
CA PRO A 85 4.29 9.55 11.28
C PRO A 85 4.83 10.96 11.44
N ALA A 86 5.89 11.08 12.25
CA ALA A 86 6.60 12.34 12.39
C ALA A 86 7.36 12.62 11.10
N SER A 87 7.16 13.83 10.55
CA SER A 87 7.92 14.30 9.38
C SER A 87 9.21 14.93 9.87
N SER A 88 10.14 14.13 10.38
CA SER A 88 11.43 14.63 10.86
C SER A 88 12.48 14.42 9.76
N GLY A 89 13.33 15.40 9.54
CA GLY A 89 14.45 15.28 8.61
C GLY A 89 15.47 14.21 9.03
N MET A 90 15.22 13.54 10.15
CA MET A 90 16.07 12.47 10.69
C MET A 90 15.73 11.09 10.12
N ASN A 91 14.58 10.94 9.49
CA ASN A 91 14.20 9.66 8.89
C ASN A 91 15.09 9.32 7.69
N PRO A 92 15.32 8.03 7.41
CA PRO A 92 16.01 7.64 6.19
C PRO A 92 15.34 8.24 4.97
N LYS A 93 16.15 8.62 3.97
CA LYS A 93 15.64 9.23 2.74
C LYS A 93 15.25 8.15 1.75
N ALA A 94 14.04 8.27 1.19
CA ALA A 94 13.56 7.37 0.15
C ALA A 94 14.36 7.58 -1.14
N PRO A 95 14.48 6.53 -1.99
CA PRO A 95 15.15 6.66 -3.30
C PRO A 95 14.54 7.74 -4.19
N ASP A 96 13.23 7.97 -4.09
CA ASP A 96 12.53 9.04 -4.78
C ASP A 96 11.86 9.92 -3.72
N THR A 97 12.00 11.24 -3.87
CA THR A 97 11.41 12.20 -2.92
C THR A 97 9.89 12.10 -2.87
N GLY A 98 9.26 11.69 -3.97
CA GLY A 98 7.81 11.47 -4.01
C GLY A 98 7.34 10.32 -3.12
N ASP A 99 8.24 9.44 -2.71
CA ASP A 99 7.94 8.29 -1.85
C ASP A 99 8.37 8.51 -0.40
N GLN A 100 8.83 9.72 -0.06
CA GLN A 100 9.31 9.98 1.30
C GLN A 100 8.23 9.70 2.36
N PHE A 101 6.96 9.93 2.05
CA PHE A 101 5.86 9.67 2.98
C PHE A 101 5.77 8.17 3.35
N LEU A 102 6.15 7.27 2.44
CA LEU A 102 6.21 5.83 2.72
C LEU A 102 7.34 5.50 3.69
N TRP A 103 8.52 6.13 3.49
CA TRP A 103 9.67 5.94 4.37
C TRP A 103 9.39 6.51 5.76
N ASP A 104 8.74 7.67 5.84
CA ASP A 104 8.34 8.25 7.12
C ASP A 104 7.36 7.33 7.87
N LEU A 105 6.40 6.75 7.14
CA LEU A 105 5.46 5.80 7.74
C LEU A 105 6.17 4.53 8.20
N LEU A 106 7.05 3.98 7.36
CA LEU A 106 7.78 2.76 7.65
C LEU A 106 8.72 2.96 8.87
N ALA A 107 9.33 4.15 8.98
CA ALA A 107 10.21 4.48 10.10
C ALA A 107 9.46 4.71 11.41
N SER A 108 8.14 4.93 11.37
CA SER A 108 7.35 5.22 12.57
C SER A 108 7.26 4.05 13.54
N ARG A 109 7.43 2.80 13.02
CA ARG A 109 7.42 1.59 13.84
C ARG A 109 8.36 0.55 13.24
N PRO A 110 9.16 -0.14 14.09
CA PRO A 110 10.12 -1.13 13.58
C PRO A 110 9.49 -2.43 13.06
N ASP A 111 8.23 -2.68 13.39
CA ASP A 111 7.51 -3.90 13.00
C ASP A 111 6.73 -3.76 11.69
N LEU A 112 6.80 -2.60 11.04
CA LEU A 112 6.11 -2.38 9.76
C LEU A 112 6.91 -2.94 8.60
N VAL A 113 6.20 -3.53 7.63
CA VAL A 113 6.76 -4.04 6.39
C VAL A 113 5.99 -3.46 5.22
N LEU A 114 6.69 -2.92 4.23
CA LEU A 114 6.09 -2.35 3.03
C LEU A 114 5.96 -3.42 1.95
N VAL A 115 4.77 -3.54 1.39
CA VAL A 115 4.50 -4.42 0.25
C VAL A 115 4.41 -3.57 -1.01
N THR A 116 5.32 -3.78 -1.95
CA THR A 116 5.41 -2.97 -3.18
C THR A 116 5.93 -3.77 -4.36
N GLY A 117 5.56 -3.35 -5.56
CA GLY A 117 6.14 -3.85 -6.80
C GLY A 117 7.27 -2.96 -7.33
N ASP A 118 7.59 -1.85 -6.66
CA ASP A 118 8.60 -0.89 -7.12
C ASP A 118 10.00 -1.39 -6.81
N LYS A 119 10.79 -1.65 -7.86
CA LYS A 119 12.14 -2.19 -7.73
C LYS A 119 13.09 -1.26 -6.98
N LEU A 120 12.95 0.06 -7.15
CA LEU A 120 13.80 1.01 -6.43
C LEU A 120 13.59 0.93 -4.93
N LEU A 121 12.35 0.76 -4.49
CA LEU A 121 12.03 0.64 -3.08
C LEU A 121 12.52 -0.71 -2.52
N LEU A 122 12.39 -1.78 -3.31
CA LEU A 122 12.84 -3.11 -2.92
C LEU A 122 14.35 -3.21 -2.75
N GLN A 123 15.12 -2.38 -3.46
CA GLN A 123 16.58 -2.40 -3.46
C GLN A 123 17.20 -1.46 -2.43
N ASP A 124 16.41 -0.66 -1.73
CA ASP A 124 16.93 0.33 -0.79
C ASP A 124 17.57 -0.36 0.43
N LEU A 125 18.85 -0.07 0.66
CA LEU A 125 19.62 -0.69 1.73
C LEU A 125 19.19 -0.24 3.12
N ALA A 126 18.71 1.00 3.25
CA ALA A 126 18.28 1.55 4.54
C ALA A 126 17.05 0.81 5.10
N MET A 127 16.21 0.24 4.20
CA MET A 127 14.99 -0.48 4.57
C MET A 127 15.08 -1.96 4.19
N GLN A 128 16.28 -2.49 4.05
CA GLN A 128 16.49 -3.89 3.68
C GLN A 128 15.80 -4.82 4.68
N GLY A 129 15.08 -5.81 4.16
CA GLY A 129 14.33 -6.76 4.98
C GLY A 129 12.95 -6.26 5.40
N ARG A 130 12.62 -5.00 5.12
CA ARG A 130 11.35 -4.38 5.48
C ARG A 130 10.49 -4.01 4.27
N VAL A 131 10.92 -4.38 3.07
CA VAL A 131 10.21 -4.13 1.82
C VAL A 131 10.14 -5.45 1.07
N ILE A 132 8.93 -5.90 0.73
CA ILE A 132 8.72 -7.19 0.08
C ILE A 132 7.77 -7.08 -1.11
N LEU A 133 7.88 -8.05 -2.03
CA LEU A 133 6.99 -8.16 -3.18
C LEU A 133 5.61 -8.70 -2.78
N PRO A 134 4.57 -8.37 -3.57
CA PRO A 134 3.22 -8.89 -3.31
C PRO A 134 3.15 -10.41 -3.24
N GLN A 135 3.81 -11.13 -4.15
CA GLN A 135 3.80 -12.59 -4.15
C GLN A 135 4.51 -13.18 -2.93
N VAL A 136 5.52 -12.50 -2.41
CA VAL A 136 6.20 -12.90 -1.17
C VAL A 136 5.25 -12.74 0.02
N PHE A 137 4.56 -11.61 0.08
CA PHE A 137 3.59 -11.35 1.13
C PHE A 137 2.48 -12.39 1.15
N VAL A 138 1.87 -12.67 -0.01
CA VAL A 138 0.78 -13.63 -0.13
C VAL A 138 1.25 -15.03 0.29
N GLY A 139 2.45 -15.43 -0.16
CA GLY A 139 2.98 -16.75 0.16
C GLY A 139 3.31 -16.96 1.63
N GLN A 140 3.73 -15.92 2.33
CA GLN A 140 4.16 -16.02 3.73
C GLN A 140 3.07 -15.65 4.74
N PHE A 141 2.19 -14.72 4.42
CA PHE A 141 1.30 -14.11 5.40
C PHE A 141 -0.18 -14.20 5.07
N LEU A 142 -0.54 -14.49 3.83
CA LEU A 142 -1.93 -14.51 3.38
C LEU A 142 -2.28 -15.86 2.76
N HIS A 143 -2.70 -16.77 3.59
CA HIS A 143 -3.01 -18.15 3.17
C HIS A 143 -4.47 -18.39 2.85
#